data_7e522f6c0ec0858d65de910675f9e332
#
_entry.id   7e522f6c0ec0858d65de910675f9e332
#
_cell.length_a   1.000
_cell.length_b   1.000
_cell.length_c   1.000
_cell.angle_alpha   90.00
_cell.angle_beta   90.00
_cell.angle_gamma   90.00
#
_symmetry.space_group_name_H-M   'P 1'
#
loop_
_entity.id
_entity.type
_entity.pdbx_description
1 polymer ?
#
loop_
_entity_poly.entity_id
_entity_poly.type
_entity_poly.pdbx_seq_one_letter_code
_entity_poly.pdbx_strand_id
1 'polypeptide(L)'
;MRRIRMISGALCVALMTGTAAFAQVPPDPANPNETVADAATAPAYGEPINTENAKKVAAAAIAEATKRNWGIFCVAIVNPAGELVYFEKQDNCQNASVTISQHKARTSARYRRPTVVFERLSGRGPFFAYLSTLDDVIMSRGGNPIIVGGKIIGAIGVSGGSGAQDDVVSLAGQAAIK
;
A
#
# COMPACT_ATOMS: atom_id res chain seq x y z
N MET A 1 20.89 48.21 -43.21
CA MET A 1 19.93 47.10 -43.21
C MET A 1 20.36 46.06 -42.15
N ARG A 2 19.74 46.12 -40.97
CA ARG A 2 20.02 45.17 -39.83
C ARG A 2 18.96 44.10 -39.86
N ARG A 3 19.38 42.81 -40.06
CA ARG A 3 18.51 41.66 -40.01
C ARG A 3 18.30 41.27 -38.55
N ILE A 4 17.07 41.34 -38.09
CA ILE A 4 16.61 40.82 -36.79
C ILE A 4 16.40 39.31 -36.93
N ARG A 5 17.17 38.51 -36.18
CA ARG A 5 16.93 37.08 -36.03
C ARG A 5 15.91 36.85 -34.91
N MET A 6 14.73 36.37 -35.27
CA MET A 6 13.75 35.85 -34.32
C MET A 6 14.24 34.49 -33.79
N ILE A 7 14.43 34.40 -32.49
CA ILE A 7 14.71 33.16 -31.78
C ILE A 7 13.35 32.62 -31.35
N SER A 8 12.89 31.55 -32.01
CA SER A 8 11.72 30.79 -31.56
C SER A 8 12.09 29.95 -30.37
N GLY A 9 11.71 30.38 -29.18
CA GLY A 9 11.80 29.57 -27.99
C GLY A 9 10.66 28.54 -27.95
N ALA A 10 11.02 27.26 -28.13
CA ALA A 10 10.07 26.18 -27.89
C ALA A 10 9.87 26.01 -26.39
N LEU A 11 8.67 26.33 -25.92
CA LEU A 11 8.26 26.11 -24.53
C LEU A 11 7.95 24.62 -24.35
N CYS A 12 8.90 23.86 -23.81
CA CYS A 12 8.65 22.49 -23.34
C CYS A 12 7.77 22.53 -22.10
N VAL A 13 6.47 22.32 -22.27
CA VAL A 13 5.58 22.02 -21.14
C VAL A 13 5.86 20.59 -20.69
N ALA A 14 6.63 20.43 -19.63
CA ALA A 14 6.77 19.17 -18.94
C ALA A 14 5.45 18.87 -18.23
N LEU A 15 4.66 17.91 -18.76
CA LEU A 15 3.56 17.29 -18.04
C LEU A 15 4.16 16.52 -16.85
N MET A 16 4.18 17.13 -15.68
CA MET A 16 4.37 16.40 -14.44
C MET A 16 3.11 15.58 -14.19
N THR A 17 3.14 14.30 -14.56
CA THR A 17 2.19 13.30 -14.05
C THR A 17 2.53 13.06 -12.59
N GLY A 18 2.00 13.93 -11.72
CA GLY A 18 2.05 13.72 -10.29
C GLY A 18 1.30 12.45 -9.96
N THR A 19 2.02 11.39 -9.60
CA THR A 19 1.42 10.29 -8.82
C THR A 19 0.90 10.92 -7.55
N ALA A 20 -0.43 11.00 -7.42
CA ALA A 20 -1.07 11.48 -6.22
C ALA A 20 -0.64 10.57 -5.06
N ALA A 21 0.36 11.01 -4.30
CA ALA A 21 0.65 10.41 -3.02
C ALA A 21 -0.61 10.61 -2.18
N PHE A 22 -1.21 9.51 -1.72
CA PHE A 22 -2.36 9.50 -0.83
C PHE A 22 -2.00 10.16 0.51
N ALA A 23 -1.93 11.48 0.51
CA ALA A 23 -1.82 12.27 1.73
C ALA A 23 -3.26 12.51 2.23
N GLN A 24 -3.83 11.50 2.90
CA GLN A 24 -5.14 11.66 3.54
C GLN A 24 -5.02 12.67 4.67
N VAL A 25 -5.55 13.86 4.45
CA VAL A 25 -5.88 14.74 5.54
C VAL A 25 -7.15 14.18 6.18
N PRO A 26 -7.15 13.84 7.49
CA PRO A 26 -8.38 13.40 8.14
C PRO A 26 -9.40 14.54 8.10
N PRO A 27 -10.70 14.21 8.01
CA PRO A 27 -11.74 15.21 8.09
C PRO A 27 -11.60 16.01 9.37
N ASP A 28 -11.88 17.30 9.29
CA ASP A 28 -11.98 18.15 10.49
C ASP A 28 -13.14 17.66 11.34
N PRO A 29 -12.92 17.29 12.61
CA PRO A 29 -14.00 16.90 13.51
C PRO A 29 -15.09 17.97 13.67
N ALA A 30 -14.76 19.24 13.45
CA ALA A 30 -15.70 20.36 13.46
C ALA A 30 -16.52 20.46 12.15
N ASN A 31 -16.14 19.73 11.10
CA ASN A 31 -16.83 19.71 9.82
C ASN A 31 -17.18 18.27 9.38
N PRO A 32 -18.24 17.65 9.96
CA PRO A 32 -18.59 16.25 9.68
C PRO A 32 -19.04 16.01 8.22
N ASN A 33 -19.32 17.06 7.46
CA ASN A 33 -19.69 16.97 6.04
C ASN A 33 -18.49 17.12 5.10
N GLU A 34 -17.28 17.31 5.62
CA GLU A 34 -16.08 17.30 4.80
C GLU A 34 -15.91 15.92 4.18
N THR A 35 -16.02 15.86 2.85
CA THR A 35 -15.74 14.63 2.13
C THR A 35 -14.23 14.39 2.16
N VAL A 36 -13.82 13.32 2.82
CA VAL A 36 -12.44 12.83 2.72
C VAL A 36 -12.24 12.45 1.26
N ALA A 37 -11.39 13.16 0.55
CA ALA A 37 -11.13 12.96 -0.88
C ALA A 37 -10.87 11.48 -1.23
N ASP A 38 -10.31 10.73 -0.31
CA ASP A 38 -9.97 9.32 -0.48
C ASP A 38 -11.14 8.33 -0.28
N ALA A 39 -12.19 8.70 0.41
CA ALA A 39 -13.35 7.83 0.54
C ALA A 39 -14.14 7.73 -0.78
N ALA A 40 -14.15 8.83 -1.55
CA ALA A 40 -14.79 8.88 -2.87
C ALA A 40 -13.98 8.17 -3.98
N THR A 41 -12.67 7.99 -3.78
CA THR A 41 -11.74 7.44 -4.79
C THR A 41 -11.20 6.05 -4.46
N ALA A 42 -11.62 5.44 -3.34
CA ALA A 42 -11.19 4.10 -2.99
C ALA A 42 -11.56 3.11 -4.11
N PRO A 43 -10.60 2.35 -4.67
CA PRO A 43 -10.87 1.44 -5.78
C PRO A 43 -11.96 0.43 -5.43
N ALA A 44 -12.83 0.11 -6.39
CA ALA A 44 -13.83 -0.94 -6.20
C ALA A 44 -13.16 -2.30 -6.06
N TYR A 45 -13.85 -3.27 -5.47
CA TYR A 45 -13.39 -4.65 -5.47
C TYR A 45 -13.55 -5.28 -6.87
N GLY A 46 -12.57 -6.10 -7.24
CA GLY A 46 -12.56 -6.91 -8.45
C GLY A 46 -12.59 -8.40 -8.13
N GLU A 47 -12.37 -9.22 -9.17
CA GLU A 47 -12.22 -10.66 -9.02
C GLU A 47 -11.04 -11.00 -8.10
N PRO A 48 -11.17 -12.00 -7.20
CA PRO A 48 -10.11 -12.38 -6.31
C PRO A 48 -8.83 -12.79 -7.02
N ILE A 49 -7.69 -12.40 -6.47
CA ILE A 49 -6.37 -12.85 -6.95
C ILE A 49 -6.28 -14.38 -6.89
N ASN A 50 -5.80 -15.00 -7.97
CA ASN A 50 -5.53 -16.42 -7.99
C ASN A 50 -4.17 -16.77 -7.35
N THR A 51 -3.97 -18.05 -7.02
CA THR A 51 -2.76 -18.54 -6.35
C THR A 51 -1.49 -18.29 -7.16
N GLU A 52 -1.55 -18.39 -8.50
CA GLU A 52 -0.39 -18.16 -9.36
C GLU A 52 0.10 -16.70 -9.27
N ASN A 53 -0.82 -15.75 -9.37
CA ASN A 53 -0.50 -14.34 -9.22
C ASN A 53 -0.09 -13.99 -7.78
N ALA A 54 -0.69 -14.60 -6.77
CA ALA A 54 -0.31 -14.44 -5.39
C ALA A 54 1.15 -14.86 -5.13
N LYS A 55 1.60 -15.98 -5.73
CA LYS A 55 3.00 -16.42 -5.69
C LYS A 55 3.94 -15.44 -6.39
N LYS A 56 3.55 -14.90 -7.56
CA LYS A 56 4.35 -13.87 -8.27
C LYS A 56 4.55 -12.62 -7.40
N VAL A 57 3.48 -12.16 -6.75
CA VAL A 57 3.51 -11.01 -5.84
C VAL A 57 4.46 -11.27 -4.66
N ALA A 58 4.34 -12.42 -4.02
CA ALA A 58 5.21 -12.78 -2.89
C ALA A 58 6.68 -12.90 -3.31
N ALA A 59 6.95 -13.57 -4.44
CA ALA A 59 8.31 -13.71 -4.97
C ALA A 59 8.95 -12.36 -5.29
N ALA A 60 8.21 -11.40 -5.87
CA ALA A 60 8.72 -10.07 -6.14
C ALA A 60 9.04 -9.29 -4.87
N ALA A 61 8.21 -9.40 -3.83
CA ALA A 61 8.47 -8.82 -2.52
C ALA A 61 9.77 -9.35 -1.92
N ILE A 62 9.94 -10.67 -1.88
CA ILE A 62 11.15 -11.32 -1.35
C ILE A 62 12.39 -10.96 -2.17
N ALA A 63 12.27 -10.89 -3.51
CA ALA A 63 13.36 -10.49 -4.38
C ALA A 63 13.84 -9.06 -4.07
N GLU A 64 12.93 -8.12 -3.80
CA GLU A 64 13.30 -6.76 -3.43
C GLU A 64 14.03 -6.72 -2.07
N ALA A 65 13.57 -7.48 -1.08
CA ALA A 65 14.25 -7.60 0.21
C ALA A 65 15.68 -8.16 0.04
N THR A 66 15.82 -9.22 -0.75
CA THR A 66 17.12 -9.85 -1.06
C THR A 66 18.06 -8.88 -1.77
N LYS A 67 17.56 -8.18 -2.79
CA LYS A 67 18.32 -7.18 -3.54
C LYS A 67 18.89 -6.08 -2.64
N ARG A 68 18.17 -5.70 -1.59
CA ARG A 68 18.58 -4.67 -0.64
C ARG A 68 19.41 -5.21 0.52
N ASN A 69 19.66 -6.51 0.55
CA ASN A 69 20.30 -7.18 1.68
C ASN A 69 19.61 -6.86 3.02
N TRP A 70 18.28 -6.74 2.98
CA TRP A 70 17.47 -6.61 4.16
C TRP A 70 17.10 -7.99 4.70
N GLY A 71 16.81 -8.07 5.95
CA GLY A 71 16.61 -9.30 6.70
C GLY A 71 15.55 -10.26 6.12
N ILE A 72 14.87 -10.94 7.00
CA ILE A 72 14.02 -12.09 6.72
C ILE A 72 12.56 -11.69 6.98
N PHE A 73 11.68 -12.00 6.01
CA PHE A 73 10.30 -11.55 6.02
C PHE A 73 9.30 -12.70 6.02
N CYS A 74 8.14 -12.43 6.59
CA CYS A 74 6.90 -13.15 6.35
C CYS A 74 6.04 -12.33 5.39
N VAL A 75 5.52 -12.97 4.35
CA VAL A 75 4.71 -12.35 3.29
C VAL A 75 3.36 -13.04 3.22
N ALA A 76 2.29 -12.28 3.34
CA ALA A 76 0.92 -12.78 3.24
C ALA A 76 0.19 -12.10 2.07
N ILE A 77 -0.52 -12.89 1.28
CA ILE A 77 -1.40 -12.41 0.21
C ILE A 77 -2.82 -12.86 0.54
N VAL A 78 -3.74 -11.91 0.53
CA VAL A 78 -5.17 -12.17 0.79
C VAL A 78 -6.02 -11.77 -0.40
N ASN A 79 -7.23 -12.33 -0.49
CA ASN A 79 -8.25 -11.90 -1.44
C ASN A 79 -8.93 -10.59 -0.97
N PRO A 80 -9.89 -10.01 -1.72
CA PRO A 80 -10.58 -8.80 -1.31
C PRO A 80 -11.35 -8.90 0.01
N ALA A 81 -11.80 -10.09 0.39
CA ALA A 81 -12.47 -10.34 1.67
C ALA A 81 -11.50 -10.44 2.85
N GLY A 82 -10.18 -10.47 2.58
CA GLY A 82 -9.14 -10.61 3.60
C GLY A 82 -8.81 -12.07 3.95
N GLU A 83 -9.29 -13.03 3.16
CA GLU A 83 -8.98 -14.44 3.33
C GLU A 83 -7.61 -14.77 2.73
N LEU A 84 -6.85 -15.62 3.41
CA LEU A 84 -5.49 -15.99 3.00
C LEU A 84 -5.50 -16.80 1.71
N VAL A 85 -4.78 -16.34 0.68
CA VAL A 85 -4.58 -17.03 -0.60
C VAL A 85 -3.20 -17.66 -0.67
N TYR A 86 -2.17 -16.94 -0.18
CA TYR A 86 -0.80 -17.43 -0.16
C TYR A 86 -0.04 -16.84 1.02
N PHE A 87 0.83 -17.64 1.59
CA PHE A 87 1.69 -17.22 2.69
C PHE A 87 3.07 -17.83 2.53
N GLU A 88 4.09 -17.00 2.72
CA GLU A 88 5.48 -17.45 2.74
C GLU A 88 6.18 -16.93 3.99
N LYS A 89 6.70 -17.87 4.77
CA LYS A 89 7.58 -17.60 5.91
C LYS A 89 8.99 -17.98 5.53
N GLN A 90 9.86 -16.99 5.35
CA GLN A 90 11.29 -17.29 5.20
C GLN A 90 11.85 -17.93 6.49
N ASP A 91 12.89 -18.76 6.33
CA ASP A 91 13.56 -19.38 7.48
C ASP A 91 14.03 -18.30 8.46
N ASN A 92 13.80 -18.54 9.76
CA ASN A 92 14.07 -17.60 10.85
C ASN A 92 13.23 -16.30 10.85
N CYS A 93 12.20 -16.14 10.02
CA CYS A 93 11.25 -15.06 10.20
C CYS A 93 10.63 -15.16 11.61
N GLN A 94 10.64 -14.04 12.35
CA GLN A 94 10.16 -14.02 13.73
C GLN A 94 8.70 -14.47 13.83
N ASN A 95 8.35 -15.19 14.89
CA ASN A 95 7.01 -15.78 15.01
C ASN A 95 5.87 -14.76 14.99
N ALA A 96 6.05 -13.58 15.58
CA ALA A 96 5.05 -12.52 15.56
C ALA A 96 4.74 -12.03 14.13
N SER A 97 5.74 -12.02 13.24
CA SER A 97 5.56 -11.56 11.85
C SER A 97 4.60 -12.42 11.03
N VAL A 98 4.37 -13.67 11.44
CA VAL A 98 3.38 -14.56 10.81
C VAL A 98 1.97 -13.96 10.89
N THR A 99 1.56 -13.54 12.06
CA THR A 99 0.25 -12.91 12.28
C THR A 99 0.23 -11.45 11.86
N ILE A 100 1.31 -10.70 12.07
CA ILE A 100 1.40 -9.29 11.70
C ILE A 100 1.27 -9.12 10.18
N SER A 101 1.97 -9.92 9.36
CA SER A 101 1.87 -9.81 7.91
C SER A 101 0.46 -10.09 7.39
N GLN A 102 -0.20 -11.12 7.93
CA GLN A 102 -1.59 -11.42 7.59
C GLN A 102 -2.54 -10.31 8.02
N HIS A 103 -2.33 -9.72 9.20
CA HIS A 103 -3.14 -8.63 9.69
C HIS A 103 -2.98 -7.37 8.82
N LYS A 104 -1.74 -7.04 8.42
CA LYS A 104 -1.47 -5.96 7.46
C LYS A 104 -2.19 -6.18 6.13
N ALA A 105 -2.15 -7.40 5.59
CA ALA A 105 -2.84 -7.74 4.36
C ALA A 105 -4.36 -7.59 4.50
N ARG A 106 -4.96 -8.15 5.57
CA ARG A 106 -6.41 -8.02 5.84
C ARG A 106 -6.86 -6.59 6.00
N THR A 107 -6.15 -5.80 6.80
CA THR A 107 -6.44 -4.37 6.95
C THR A 107 -6.45 -3.69 5.59
N SER A 108 -5.43 -3.91 4.78
CA SER A 108 -5.32 -3.24 3.48
C SER A 108 -6.43 -3.65 2.51
N ALA A 109 -6.78 -4.94 2.44
CA ALA A 109 -7.85 -5.44 1.59
C ALA A 109 -9.22 -4.87 2.01
N ARG A 110 -9.59 -5.05 3.28
CA ARG A 110 -10.93 -4.73 3.79
C ARG A 110 -11.20 -3.22 3.82
N TYR A 111 -10.20 -2.42 4.15
CA TYR A 111 -10.34 -0.96 4.22
C TYR A 111 -9.92 -0.27 2.91
N ARG A 112 -9.56 -1.01 1.87
CA ARG A 112 -9.23 -0.54 0.51
C ARG A 112 -8.17 0.56 0.48
N ARG A 113 -7.16 0.45 1.35
CA ARG A 113 -6.08 1.45 1.48
C ARG A 113 -4.81 0.86 2.08
N PRO A 114 -3.65 1.46 1.81
CA PRO A 114 -2.41 1.07 2.46
C PRO A 114 -2.47 1.25 3.98
N THR A 115 -1.86 0.33 4.74
CA THR A 115 -1.85 0.40 6.21
C THR A 115 -1.06 1.60 6.75
N VAL A 116 -0.16 2.19 5.96
CA VAL A 116 0.54 3.43 6.32
C VAL A 116 -0.42 4.59 6.62
N VAL A 117 -1.62 4.57 6.05
CA VAL A 117 -2.66 5.56 6.34
C VAL A 117 -3.07 5.50 7.81
N PHE A 118 -3.35 4.32 8.31
CA PHE A 118 -3.72 4.11 9.71
C PHE A 118 -2.57 4.44 10.67
N GLU A 119 -1.33 4.08 10.30
CA GLU A 119 -0.14 4.45 11.06
C GLU A 119 0.00 5.97 11.20
N ARG A 120 -0.17 6.71 10.09
CA ARG A 120 -0.10 8.18 10.12
C ARG A 120 -1.24 8.82 10.91
N LEU A 121 -2.45 8.27 10.82
CA LEU A 121 -3.59 8.76 11.59
C LEU A 121 -3.38 8.55 13.08
N SER A 122 -2.92 7.37 13.51
CA SER A 122 -2.66 7.08 14.92
C SER A 122 -1.64 8.04 15.56
N GLY A 123 -0.68 8.54 14.77
CA GLY A 123 0.31 9.53 15.22
C GLY A 123 -0.22 10.96 15.36
N ARG A 124 -1.45 11.26 14.93
CA ARG A 124 -1.99 12.64 14.93
C ARG A 124 -2.68 13.06 16.22
N GLY A 125 -2.87 12.15 17.16
CA GLY A 125 -3.39 12.49 18.47
C GLY A 125 -4.58 11.63 18.93
N PRO A 126 -5.12 11.92 20.14
CA PRO A 126 -6.11 11.09 20.81
C PRO A 126 -7.43 10.91 20.06
N PHE A 127 -7.79 11.85 19.18
CA PHE A 127 -9.00 11.75 18.34
C PHE A 127 -9.03 10.45 17.53
N PHE A 128 -7.88 9.96 17.07
CA PHE A 128 -7.79 8.74 16.27
C PHE A 128 -7.69 7.44 17.07
N ALA A 129 -7.80 7.51 18.41
CA ALA A 129 -7.75 6.32 19.26
C ALA A 129 -8.84 5.28 18.92
N TYR A 130 -9.98 5.73 18.35
CA TYR A 130 -11.06 4.85 17.90
C TYR A 130 -10.60 3.82 16.85
N LEU A 131 -9.53 4.08 16.10
CA LEU A 131 -8.98 3.12 15.12
C LEU A 131 -8.61 1.79 15.76
N SER A 132 -8.24 1.79 17.06
CA SER A 132 -7.95 0.57 17.81
C SER A 132 -9.18 -0.28 18.13
N THR A 133 -10.38 0.26 17.93
CA THR A 133 -11.65 -0.45 18.16
C THR A 133 -12.24 -1.05 16.88
N LEU A 134 -11.61 -0.77 15.73
CA LEU A 134 -12.07 -1.32 14.46
C LEU A 134 -11.51 -2.72 14.26
N ASP A 135 -12.37 -3.62 13.77
CA ASP A 135 -11.97 -5.00 13.48
C ASP A 135 -10.89 -5.05 12.38
N ASP A 136 -9.88 -5.88 12.62
CA ASP A 136 -8.78 -6.12 11.67
C ASP A 136 -7.99 -4.87 11.24
N VAL A 137 -7.95 -3.82 12.06
CA VAL A 137 -7.07 -2.67 11.80
C VAL A 137 -5.74 -2.83 12.51
N ILE A 138 -4.66 -2.88 11.73
CA ILE A 138 -3.29 -2.74 12.24
C ILE A 138 -2.70 -1.40 11.79
N MET A 139 -2.26 -0.60 12.74
CA MET A 139 -1.70 0.73 12.50
C MET A 139 -0.18 0.66 12.28
N SER A 140 0.23 -0.18 11.33
CA SER A 140 1.63 -0.42 10.97
C SER A 140 1.74 -0.62 9.47
N ARG A 141 2.58 0.19 8.81
CA ARG A 141 2.81 0.13 7.36
C ARG A 141 3.37 -1.21 6.91
N GLY A 142 3.26 -1.51 5.61
CA GLY A 142 3.68 -2.77 5.00
C GLY A 142 2.50 -3.63 4.55
N GLY A 143 1.27 -3.11 4.62
CA GLY A 143 0.09 -3.67 3.97
C GLY A 143 -0.35 -2.80 2.81
N ASN A 144 -0.45 -3.34 1.60
CA ASN A 144 -0.79 -2.59 0.39
C ASN A 144 -1.84 -3.34 -0.46
N PRO A 145 -2.88 -2.65 -0.99
CA PRO A 145 -3.88 -3.29 -1.84
C PRO A 145 -3.25 -3.64 -3.19
N ILE A 146 -3.58 -4.81 -3.73
CA ILE A 146 -3.19 -5.23 -5.08
C ILE A 146 -4.29 -4.80 -6.04
N ILE A 147 -3.93 -3.92 -6.97
CA ILE A 147 -4.90 -3.27 -7.87
C ILE A 147 -4.58 -3.64 -9.31
N VAL A 148 -5.57 -4.21 -10.01
CA VAL A 148 -5.49 -4.54 -11.44
C VAL A 148 -6.70 -3.94 -12.16
N GLY A 149 -6.48 -3.25 -13.27
CA GLY A 149 -7.57 -2.58 -14.00
C GLY A 149 -8.40 -1.62 -13.14
N GLY A 150 -7.76 -0.94 -12.16
CA GLY A 150 -8.43 -0.01 -11.25
C GLY A 150 -9.27 -0.66 -10.14
N LYS A 151 -9.22 -2.00 -9.99
CA LYS A 151 -9.99 -2.76 -9.00
C LYS A 151 -9.06 -3.50 -8.03
N ILE A 152 -9.45 -3.57 -6.76
CA ILE A 152 -8.73 -4.34 -5.75
C ILE A 152 -9.05 -5.83 -5.94
N ILE A 153 -8.03 -6.62 -6.26
CA ILE A 153 -8.13 -8.08 -6.41
C ILE A 153 -7.62 -8.84 -5.18
N GLY A 154 -7.03 -8.11 -4.23
CA GLY A 154 -6.46 -8.64 -3.00
C GLY A 154 -5.57 -7.62 -2.33
N ALA A 155 -4.75 -8.06 -1.39
CA ALA A 155 -3.71 -7.25 -0.77
C ALA A 155 -2.52 -8.09 -0.35
N ILE A 156 -1.36 -7.43 -0.25
CA ILE A 156 -0.14 -7.97 0.31
C ILE A 156 0.10 -7.38 1.70
N GLY A 157 0.61 -8.18 2.62
CA GLY A 157 1.14 -7.74 3.92
C GLY A 157 2.51 -8.33 4.17
N VAL A 158 3.44 -7.50 4.58
CA VAL A 158 4.84 -7.86 4.85
C VAL A 158 5.21 -7.48 6.27
N SER A 159 5.95 -8.36 6.93
CA SER A 159 6.51 -8.11 8.27
C SER A 159 7.82 -8.86 8.46
N GLY A 160 8.81 -8.23 9.09
CA GLY A 160 10.11 -8.83 9.39
C GLY A 160 11.23 -7.81 9.52
N GLY A 161 11.09 -6.65 8.88
CA GLY A 161 12.01 -5.53 8.97
C GLY A 161 11.48 -4.40 9.86
N SER A 162 12.03 -3.21 9.66
CA SER A 162 11.39 -1.98 10.13
C SER A 162 10.10 -1.73 9.33
N GLY A 163 9.16 -0.96 9.88
CA GLY A 163 7.93 -0.62 9.15
C GLY A 163 8.21 -0.02 7.76
N ALA A 164 9.24 0.81 7.63
CA ALA A 164 9.63 1.38 6.34
C ALA A 164 10.14 0.32 5.35
N GLN A 165 10.90 -0.67 5.83
CA GLN A 165 11.37 -1.79 5.01
C GLN A 165 10.20 -2.69 4.60
N ASP A 166 9.31 -3.02 5.53
CA ASP A 166 8.09 -3.79 5.27
C ASP A 166 7.26 -3.14 4.15
N ASP A 167 7.13 -1.80 4.19
CA ASP A 167 6.35 -1.04 3.20
C ASP A 167 7.01 -1.07 1.81
N VAL A 168 8.31 -0.85 1.71
CA VAL A 168 9.05 -0.94 0.44
C VAL A 168 8.94 -2.33 -0.17
N VAL A 169 9.10 -3.38 0.64
CA VAL A 169 9.03 -4.77 0.20
C VAL A 169 7.60 -5.10 -0.28
N SER A 170 6.59 -4.68 0.46
CA SER A 170 5.20 -4.90 0.06
C SER A 170 4.81 -4.15 -1.22
N LEU A 171 5.29 -2.92 -1.41
CA LEU A 171 5.08 -2.15 -2.64
C LEU A 171 5.72 -2.81 -3.86
N ALA A 172 6.90 -3.42 -3.71
CA ALA A 172 7.53 -4.18 -4.78
C ALA A 172 6.69 -5.40 -5.19
N GLY A 173 6.12 -6.11 -4.22
CA GLY A 173 5.18 -7.19 -4.48
C GLY A 173 3.91 -6.70 -5.19
N GLN A 174 3.29 -5.63 -4.70
CA GLN A 174 2.11 -5.00 -5.31
C GLN A 174 2.33 -4.68 -6.80
N ALA A 175 3.52 -4.19 -7.16
CA ALA A 175 3.85 -3.76 -8.51
C ALA A 175 4.10 -4.93 -9.49
N ALA A 176 4.16 -6.18 -9.01
CA ALA A 176 4.51 -7.36 -9.82
C ALA A 176 3.41 -7.77 -10.81
N ILE A 177 2.19 -7.34 -10.58
CA ILE A 177 1.03 -7.57 -11.46
C ILE A 177 0.29 -6.25 -11.69
N LYS A 178 -0.29 -6.10 -12.90
CA LYS A 178 -0.97 -4.86 -13.33
C LYS A 178 -2.29 -5.17 -13.99
#